data_c30602e8c4d11e90f111a9aa9295b47f
#
_entry.id   c30602e8c4d11e90f111a9aa9295b47f
#
_cell.length_a   1.000
_cell.length_b   1.000
_cell.length_c   1.000
_cell.angle_alpha   90.00
_cell.angle_beta   90.00
_cell.angle_gamma   90.00
#
_symmetry.space_group_name_H-M   'P 1'
#
loop_
_entity.id
_entity.type
_entity.pdbx_description
1 polymer ?
#
loop_
_entity_poly.entity_id
_entity_poly.type
_entity_poly.pdbx_seq_one_letter_code
_entity_poly.pdbx_strand_id
1 'polypeptide(L)'
;MQKIYSLKRVLSRRQALGGTVLTLLPFIVGTKAEAADELASQFDFLSKNGNSNCTKAFLDSIPAMPKDARLQGSCCSPMEFTRYIKQIKGLFKYKANSDIPPNPYDIEAGLAAKLLANYDLALTSDEQKAYDYAMANSDEKGPCCCRCWRWKVYGGLAKLLIHDHHFDGKQVTEVWNISNGCGGT
;
A
#
# COMPACT_ATOMS: atom_id res chain seq x y z
N MET A 1 56.21 20.45 -45.87
CA MET A 1 55.46 20.58 -47.14
C MET A 1 54.01 20.72 -46.76
N GLN A 2 53.50 21.95 -46.77
CA GLN A 2 52.56 22.55 -47.75
C GLN A 2 51.36 21.65 -48.03
N LYS A 3 50.10 22.06 -47.86
CA LYS A 3 49.46 23.28 -48.36
C LYS A 3 48.19 23.61 -47.54
N ILE A 4 48.04 24.88 -47.29
CA ILE A 4 46.86 25.61 -46.85
C ILE A 4 45.87 25.70 -48.04
N TYR A 5 44.59 25.48 -47.81
CA TYR A 5 43.54 26.11 -48.62
C TYR A 5 42.45 26.66 -47.72
N SER A 6 42.44 27.96 -47.66
CA SER A 6 41.37 28.82 -47.19
C SER A 6 40.33 28.96 -48.27
N LEU A 7 39.05 28.85 -47.95
CA LEU A 7 38.01 29.42 -48.74
C LEU A 7 36.91 30.03 -47.83
N LYS A 8 36.77 31.31 -48.09
CA LYS A 8 35.87 32.26 -47.43
C LYS A 8 34.41 32.08 -47.90
N ARG A 9 33.50 32.36 -46.98
CA ARG A 9 32.21 33.07 -47.09
C ARG A 9 31.14 32.51 -48.00
N VAL A 10 29.93 32.36 -47.41
CA VAL A 10 28.79 33.23 -47.75
C VAL A 10 27.78 33.21 -46.59
N LEU A 11 27.52 34.38 -46.05
CA LEU A 11 26.41 34.67 -45.13
C LEU A 11 25.09 34.63 -45.95
N SER A 12 24.12 33.83 -45.49
CA SER A 12 22.73 34.02 -45.90
C SER A 12 21.88 34.12 -44.63
N ARG A 13 21.45 35.33 -44.33
CA ARG A 13 20.39 35.62 -43.34
C ARG A 13 19.10 35.04 -43.90
N ARG A 14 18.53 34.03 -43.22
CA ARG A 14 17.10 33.78 -43.28
C ARG A 14 16.62 33.68 -41.84
N GLN A 15 15.91 34.71 -41.43
CA GLN A 15 15.06 34.72 -40.27
C GLN A 15 14.02 33.63 -40.45
N ALA A 16 14.06 32.58 -39.62
CA ALA A 16 12.95 31.68 -39.41
C ALA A 16 12.40 31.98 -38.05
N LEU A 17 11.21 32.56 -38.00
CA LEU A 17 10.36 32.69 -36.83
C LEU A 17 10.04 31.29 -36.33
N GLY A 18 10.80 30.84 -35.37
CA GLY A 18 10.51 29.62 -34.64
C GLY A 18 9.43 29.86 -33.61
N GLY A 19 8.17 29.69 -33.99
CA GLY A 19 7.08 29.60 -33.04
C GLY A 19 7.30 28.39 -32.14
N THR A 20 7.59 28.64 -30.88
CA THR A 20 7.60 27.59 -29.82
C THR A 20 6.15 27.16 -29.62
N VAL A 21 5.77 26.05 -30.26
CA VAL A 21 4.50 25.37 -29.93
C VAL A 21 4.67 24.78 -28.57
N LEU A 22 4.17 25.49 -27.57
CA LEU A 22 4.01 24.97 -26.20
C LEU A 22 2.88 23.93 -26.26
N THR A 23 3.22 22.66 -26.46
CA THR A 23 2.28 21.56 -26.32
C THR A 23 1.90 21.46 -24.85
N LEU A 24 0.79 22.07 -24.48
CA LEU A 24 0.09 21.81 -23.24
C LEU A 24 -0.39 20.36 -23.30
N LEU A 25 0.35 19.46 -22.64
CA LEU A 25 -0.15 18.13 -22.34
C LEU A 25 -1.37 18.30 -21.44
N PRO A 26 -2.54 17.78 -21.83
CA PRO A 26 -3.69 17.83 -20.93
C PRO A 26 -3.36 16.97 -19.71
N PHE A 27 -3.29 17.60 -18.55
CA PHE A 27 -3.37 16.88 -17.28
C PHE A 27 -4.76 16.25 -17.22
N ILE A 28 -4.84 14.96 -17.51
CA ILE A 28 -6.05 14.18 -17.34
C ILE A 28 -6.24 14.03 -15.81
N VAL A 29 -6.95 14.97 -15.23
CA VAL A 29 -7.49 14.80 -13.87
C VAL A 29 -8.65 13.82 -14.01
N GLY A 30 -8.45 12.58 -13.60
CA GLY A 30 -9.49 11.56 -13.60
C GLY A 30 -10.74 12.07 -12.86
N THR A 31 -11.90 11.83 -13.41
CA THR A 31 -13.17 12.23 -12.81
C THR A 31 -13.49 11.35 -11.60
N LYS A 32 -14.39 11.84 -10.71
CA LYS A 32 -14.86 11.02 -9.57
C LYS A 32 -15.55 9.72 -10.02
N ALA A 33 -16.13 9.71 -11.21
CA ALA A 33 -16.74 8.52 -11.79
C ALA A 33 -15.69 7.48 -12.18
N GLU A 34 -14.61 7.88 -12.84
CA GLU A 34 -13.50 6.99 -13.21
C GLU A 34 -12.84 6.34 -11.98
N ALA A 35 -12.63 7.11 -10.91
CA ALA A 35 -12.08 6.58 -9.66
C ALA A 35 -13.04 5.58 -8.98
N ALA A 36 -14.35 5.76 -9.10
CA ALA A 36 -15.34 4.81 -8.57
C ALA A 36 -15.37 3.51 -9.38
N ASP A 37 -15.29 3.60 -10.70
CA ASP A 37 -15.26 2.45 -11.60
C ASP A 37 -13.95 1.64 -11.42
N GLU A 38 -12.82 2.31 -11.20
CA GLU A 38 -11.54 1.66 -10.89
C GLU A 38 -11.62 0.86 -9.59
N LEU A 39 -12.17 1.46 -8.51
CA LEU A 39 -12.36 0.76 -7.24
C LEU A 39 -13.31 -0.43 -7.35
N ALA A 40 -14.38 -0.31 -8.14
CA ALA A 40 -15.30 -1.42 -8.38
C ALA A 40 -14.62 -2.56 -9.16
N SER A 41 -13.84 -2.24 -10.16
CA SER A 41 -13.09 -3.22 -10.96
C SER A 41 -12.03 -3.93 -10.11
N GLN A 42 -11.31 -3.19 -9.26
CA GLN A 42 -10.33 -3.75 -8.35
C GLN A 42 -10.98 -4.67 -7.31
N PHE A 43 -12.11 -4.27 -6.74
CA PHE A 43 -12.89 -5.11 -5.84
C PHE A 43 -13.33 -6.42 -6.51
N ASP A 44 -13.88 -6.33 -7.73
CA ASP A 44 -14.32 -7.49 -8.49
C ASP A 44 -13.18 -8.46 -8.75
N PHE A 45 -12.02 -7.95 -9.16
CA PHE A 45 -10.83 -8.76 -9.35
C PHE A 45 -10.38 -9.44 -8.05
N LEU A 46 -10.22 -8.69 -6.95
CA LEU A 46 -9.72 -9.21 -5.68
C LEU A 46 -10.67 -10.22 -5.03
N SER A 47 -11.98 -10.01 -5.19
CA SER A 47 -12.99 -10.92 -4.64
C SER A 47 -13.05 -12.27 -5.35
N LYS A 48 -12.69 -12.31 -6.66
CA LYS A 48 -12.73 -13.53 -7.49
C LYS A 48 -11.38 -14.24 -7.61
N ASN A 49 -10.27 -13.51 -7.54
CA ASN A 49 -8.93 -14.01 -7.85
C ASN A 49 -7.98 -13.97 -6.63
N GLY A 50 -8.52 -13.91 -5.42
CA GLY A 50 -7.72 -13.90 -4.21
C GLY A 50 -6.88 -15.18 -4.05
N ASN A 51 -5.62 -15.01 -3.62
CA ASN A 51 -4.70 -16.11 -3.33
C ASN A 51 -4.42 -16.28 -1.83
N SER A 52 -4.94 -15.40 -1.00
CA SER A 52 -4.74 -15.44 0.45
C SER A 52 -5.51 -16.57 1.11
N ASN A 53 -4.90 -17.24 2.08
CA ASN A 53 -5.56 -18.21 2.93
C ASN A 53 -4.98 -18.22 4.35
N CYS A 54 -5.68 -18.85 5.31
CA CYS A 54 -5.31 -18.84 6.73
C CYS A 54 -4.38 -19.97 7.16
N THR A 55 -3.77 -20.70 6.23
CA THR A 55 -2.92 -21.84 6.57
C THR A 55 -1.55 -21.41 7.10
N LYS A 56 -0.96 -22.24 7.95
CA LYS A 56 0.43 -22.07 8.39
C LYS A 56 1.41 -22.11 7.21
N ALA A 57 1.18 -22.98 6.24
CA ALA A 57 2.01 -23.09 5.04
C ALA A 57 2.05 -21.78 4.24
N PHE A 58 0.91 -21.08 4.12
CA PHE A 58 0.86 -19.76 3.48
C PHE A 58 1.67 -18.73 4.27
N LEU A 59 1.49 -18.69 5.59
CA LEU A 59 2.28 -17.79 6.46
C LEU A 59 3.79 -18.04 6.29
N ASP A 60 4.19 -19.30 6.34
CA ASP A 60 5.61 -19.68 6.27
C ASP A 60 6.22 -19.40 4.88
N SER A 61 5.40 -19.33 3.83
CA SER A 61 5.86 -19.04 2.47
C SER A 61 6.14 -17.55 2.23
N ILE A 62 5.53 -16.63 2.98
CA ILE A 62 5.61 -15.17 2.74
C ILE A 62 7.06 -14.66 2.66
N PRO A 63 7.99 -15.02 3.57
CA PRO A 63 9.36 -14.52 3.51
C PRO A 63 10.15 -14.96 2.29
N ALA A 64 9.74 -16.07 1.65
CA ALA A 64 10.40 -16.62 0.47
C ALA A 64 9.75 -16.19 -0.86
N MET A 65 8.64 -15.46 -0.84
CA MET A 65 7.98 -14.96 -2.04
C MET A 65 8.81 -13.86 -2.72
N PRO A 66 8.73 -13.71 -4.05
CA PRO A 66 9.22 -12.51 -4.73
C PRO A 66 8.66 -11.25 -4.07
N LYS A 67 9.48 -10.21 -3.89
CA LYS A 67 9.07 -9.02 -3.15
C LYS A 67 7.86 -8.30 -3.76
N ASP A 68 7.75 -8.35 -5.08
CA ASP A 68 6.67 -7.78 -5.90
C ASP A 68 5.45 -8.69 -6.02
N ALA A 69 5.52 -9.93 -5.53
CA ALA A 69 4.34 -10.79 -5.47
C ALA A 69 3.23 -10.15 -4.62
N ARG A 70 1.99 -10.45 -4.94
CA ARG A 70 0.82 -9.85 -4.29
C ARG A 70 0.09 -10.88 -3.42
N LEU A 71 -0.21 -10.50 -2.18
CA LEU A 71 -1.08 -11.23 -1.27
C LEU A 71 -2.49 -10.64 -1.42
N GLN A 72 -3.37 -11.34 -2.13
CA GLN A 72 -4.62 -10.79 -2.64
C GLN A 72 -5.87 -11.46 -2.07
N GLY A 73 -6.96 -10.68 -2.01
CA GLY A 73 -8.28 -11.14 -1.57
C GLY A 73 -8.41 -11.30 -0.05
N SER A 74 -9.59 -11.71 0.40
CA SER A 74 -9.85 -12.08 1.79
C SER A 74 -9.37 -13.49 2.11
N CYS A 75 -9.17 -13.81 3.39
CA CYS A 75 -8.74 -15.14 3.78
C CYS A 75 -9.78 -15.95 4.57
N CYS A 76 -10.86 -15.35 5.05
CA CYS A 76 -11.83 -16.00 5.93
C CYS A 76 -13.25 -16.02 5.38
N SER A 77 -13.74 -14.90 4.87
CA SER A 77 -15.10 -14.75 4.33
C SER A 77 -15.09 -13.92 3.06
N PRO A 78 -16.15 -13.96 2.25
CA PRO A 78 -16.27 -13.15 1.06
C PRO A 78 -16.06 -11.66 1.35
N MET A 79 -15.45 -10.93 0.42
CA MET A 79 -15.30 -9.48 0.51
C MET A 79 -16.69 -8.80 0.34
N GLU A 80 -16.90 -7.69 1.07
CA GLU A 80 -18.10 -6.87 0.98
C GLU A 80 -17.73 -5.50 0.41
N PHE A 81 -18.44 -5.05 -0.62
CA PHE A 81 -18.05 -3.87 -1.40
C PHE A 81 -18.10 -2.57 -0.60
N THR A 82 -19.17 -2.36 0.20
CA THR A 82 -19.31 -1.13 1.00
C THR A 82 -18.20 -1.02 2.04
N ARG A 83 -17.86 -2.15 2.69
CA ARG A 83 -16.74 -2.23 3.63
C ARG A 83 -15.42 -1.95 2.93
N TYR A 84 -15.16 -2.58 1.78
CA TYR A 84 -13.96 -2.34 0.98
C TYR A 84 -13.78 -0.84 0.68
N ILE A 85 -14.81 -0.17 0.15
CA ILE A 85 -14.76 1.27 -0.14
C ILE A 85 -14.47 2.10 1.12
N LYS A 86 -15.11 1.77 2.24
CA LYS A 86 -14.87 2.46 3.53
C LYS A 86 -13.43 2.30 3.99
N GLN A 87 -12.86 1.11 3.84
CA GLN A 87 -11.48 0.80 4.22
C GLN A 87 -10.47 1.56 3.34
N ILE A 88 -10.61 1.50 2.01
CA ILE A 88 -9.73 2.22 1.08
C ILE A 88 -9.76 3.74 1.37
N LYS A 89 -10.97 4.31 1.54
CA LYS A 89 -11.10 5.74 1.89
C LYS A 89 -10.48 6.08 3.25
N GLY A 90 -10.67 5.21 4.25
CA GLY A 90 -10.10 5.40 5.59
C GLY A 90 -8.58 5.32 5.60
N LEU A 91 -8.00 4.40 4.83
CA LEU A 91 -6.55 4.24 4.71
C LEU A 91 -5.87 5.37 3.94
N PHE A 92 -6.60 6.10 3.09
CA PHE A 92 -6.03 7.21 2.31
C PHE A 92 -5.36 8.29 3.17
N LYS A 93 -5.82 8.51 4.40
CA LYS A 93 -5.19 9.48 5.33
C LYS A 93 -3.77 9.08 5.75
N TYR A 94 -3.45 7.79 5.66
CA TYR A 94 -2.12 7.23 5.99
C TYR A 94 -1.20 7.07 4.78
N LYS A 95 -1.59 7.55 3.59
CA LYS A 95 -0.85 7.38 2.33
C LYS A 95 0.62 7.85 2.37
N ALA A 96 0.97 8.75 3.29
CA ALA A 96 2.35 9.22 3.48
C ALA A 96 3.21 8.20 4.26
N ASN A 97 2.61 7.22 4.93
CA ASN A 97 3.30 6.16 5.64
C ASN A 97 3.31 4.88 4.78
N SER A 98 4.45 4.59 4.17
CA SER A 98 4.61 3.44 3.27
C SER A 98 4.54 2.07 3.98
N ASP A 99 4.59 2.04 5.30
CA ASP A 99 4.47 0.80 6.08
C ASP A 99 3.01 0.37 6.24
N ILE A 100 2.06 1.29 6.09
CA ILE A 100 0.63 0.98 6.15
C ILE A 100 0.14 0.59 4.75
N PRO A 101 -0.25 -0.68 4.52
CA PRO A 101 -0.79 -1.08 3.23
C PRO A 101 -2.00 -0.22 2.83
N PRO A 102 -2.01 0.40 1.64
CA PRO A 102 -3.12 1.24 1.21
C PRO A 102 -4.39 0.45 0.89
N ASN A 103 -4.25 -0.85 0.68
CA ASN A 103 -5.35 -1.79 0.43
C ASN A 103 -5.13 -3.06 1.26
N PRO A 104 -6.01 -3.37 2.23
CA PRO A 104 -5.84 -4.54 3.08
C PRO A 104 -6.08 -5.87 2.37
N TYR A 105 -6.63 -5.83 1.15
CA TYR A 105 -6.87 -7.01 0.32
C TYR A 105 -5.86 -7.15 -0.83
N ASP A 106 -4.83 -6.29 -0.87
CA ASP A 106 -3.80 -6.34 -1.90
C ASP A 106 -2.48 -5.79 -1.35
N ILE A 107 -1.65 -6.67 -0.82
CA ILE A 107 -0.42 -6.33 -0.09
C ILE A 107 0.78 -6.92 -0.82
N GLU A 108 1.84 -6.15 -0.99
CA GLU A 108 3.11 -6.67 -1.51
C GLU A 108 3.75 -7.66 -0.54
N ALA A 109 4.21 -8.80 -1.06
CA ALA A 109 4.87 -9.82 -0.25
C ALA A 109 6.12 -9.29 0.46
N GLY A 110 6.87 -8.39 -0.18
CA GLY A 110 8.02 -7.72 0.43
C GLY A 110 7.64 -6.88 1.65
N LEU A 111 6.55 -6.12 1.56
CA LEU A 111 6.02 -5.37 2.69
C LEU A 111 5.50 -6.31 3.79
N ALA A 112 4.72 -7.33 3.40
CA ALA A 112 4.21 -8.32 4.36
C ALA A 112 5.33 -9.04 5.11
N ALA A 113 6.42 -9.42 4.42
CA ALA A 113 7.60 -10.04 5.03
C ALA A 113 8.31 -9.08 6.02
N LYS A 114 8.47 -7.80 5.63
CA LYS A 114 9.00 -6.75 6.52
C LYS A 114 8.17 -6.64 7.80
N LEU A 115 6.85 -6.52 7.66
CA LEU A 115 5.93 -6.38 8.79
C LEU A 115 5.93 -7.64 9.65
N LEU A 116 5.96 -8.82 9.04
CA LEU A 116 6.04 -10.09 9.75
C LEU A 116 7.31 -10.19 10.61
N ALA A 117 8.44 -9.71 10.13
CA ALA A 117 9.70 -9.69 10.89
C ALA A 117 9.62 -8.80 12.16
N ASN A 118 8.75 -7.79 12.17
CA ASN A 118 8.51 -6.94 13.34
C ASN A 118 7.52 -7.55 14.34
N TYR A 119 6.92 -8.71 14.06
CA TYR A 119 5.96 -9.31 14.98
C TYR A 119 6.58 -9.66 16.35
N ASP A 120 7.84 -10.06 16.37
CA ASP A 120 8.58 -10.39 17.57
C ASP A 120 9.41 -9.22 18.14
N LEU A 121 9.23 -7.98 17.59
CA LEU A 121 9.87 -6.77 18.10
C LEU A 121 9.53 -6.58 19.58
N ALA A 122 10.56 -6.42 20.40
CA ALA A 122 10.40 -6.12 21.82
C ALA A 122 9.99 -4.65 21.99
N LEU A 123 8.91 -4.43 22.71
CA LEU A 123 8.41 -3.09 23.06
C LEU A 123 8.86 -2.70 24.47
N THR A 124 9.10 -1.43 24.71
CA THR A 124 9.24 -0.87 26.05
C THR A 124 7.92 -0.97 26.83
N SER A 125 7.94 -0.75 28.13
CA SER A 125 6.72 -0.82 28.95
C SER A 125 5.60 0.14 28.50
N ASP A 126 5.96 1.33 28.00
CA ASP A 126 4.96 2.32 27.55
C ASP A 126 4.45 1.99 26.15
N GLU A 127 5.30 1.53 25.26
CA GLU A 127 4.91 1.02 23.95
C GLU A 127 4.00 -0.22 24.07
N GLN A 128 4.29 -1.11 25.01
CA GLN A 128 3.45 -2.26 25.29
C GLN A 128 2.06 -1.86 25.75
N LYS A 129 1.92 -0.82 26.58
CA LYS A 129 0.60 -0.28 26.97
C LYS A 129 -0.21 0.20 25.76
N ALA A 130 0.45 0.86 24.77
CA ALA A 130 -0.22 1.27 23.54
C ALA A 130 -0.69 0.07 22.71
N TYR A 131 0.14 -0.96 22.59
CA TYR A 131 -0.22 -2.21 21.93
C TYR A 131 -1.39 -2.93 22.62
N ASP A 132 -1.32 -3.06 23.95
CA ASP A 132 -2.37 -3.70 24.76
C ASP A 132 -3.68 -2.91 24.70
N TYR A 133 -3.61 -1.58 24.65
CA TYR A 133 -4.79 -0.75 24.41
C TYR A 133 -5.46 -1.11 23.08
N ALA A 134 -4.69 -1.21 22.01
CA ALA A 134 -5.23 -1.59 20.70
C ALA A 134 -5.81 -3.01 20.70
N MET A 135 -5.15 -3.95 21.36
CA MET A 135 -5.68 -5.31 21.56
C MET A 135 -7.03 -5.33 22.28
N ALA A 136 -7.21 -4.48 23.28
CA ALA A 136 -8.45 -4.43 24.05
C ALA A 136 -9.58 -3.67 23.34
N ASN A 137 -9.27 -2.70 22.50
CA ASN A 137 -10.24 -1.74 21.97
C ASN A 137 -10.53 -1.88 20.47
N SER A 138 -9.76 -2.67 19.71
CA SER A 138 -10.10 -2.96 18.31
C SER A 138 -11.35 -3.86 18.20
N ASP A 139 -12.02 -3.79 17.07
CA ASP A 139 -13.27 -4.52 16.80
C ASP A 139 -13.08 -6.04 16.98
N GLU A 140 -11.95 -6.57 16.50
CA GLU A 140 -11.62 -8.00 16.56
C GLU A 140 -10.82 -8.39 17.82
N LYS A 141 -10.62 -7.49 18.76
CA LYS A 141 -9.73 -7.70 19.92
C LYS A 141 -8.32 -8.13 19.50
N GLY A 142 -7.82 -7.44 18.47
CA GLY A 142 -6.56 -7.69 17.81
C GLY A 142 -6.60 -7.26 16.36
N PRO A 143 -5.53 -7.54 15.60
CA PRO A 143 -5.42 -7.10 14.20
C PRO A 143 -6.35 -7.83 13.21
N CYS A 144 -6.93 -8.98 13.60
CA CYS A 144 -7.71 -9.82 12.71
C CYS A 144 -8.57 -10.82 13.51
N CYS A 145 -9.67 -11.30 12.95
CA CYS A 145 -10.58 -12.27 13.58
C CYS A 145 -9.95 -13.65 13.83
N CYS A 146 -8.92 -14.02 13.10
CA CYS A 146 -8.22 -15.29 13.26
C CYS A 146 -6.71 -15.09 13.33
N ARG A 147 -5.98 -16.00 14.00
CA ARG A 147 -4.52 -15.91 14.18
C ARG A 147 -3.75 -16.44 12.97
N CYS A 148 -4.16 -16.01 11.77
CA CYS A 148 -3.49 -16.33 10.50
C CYS A 148 -2.31 -15.39 10.21
N TRP A 149 -1.79 -15.44 8.97
CA TRP A 149 -0.71 -14.56 8.55
C TRP A 149 -1.03 -13.07 8.73
N ARG A 150 -2.30 -12.65 8.53
CA ARG A 150 -2.71 -11.25 8.74
C ARG A 150 -2.56 -10.82 10.19
N TRP A 151 -2.87 -11.71 11.14
CA TRP A 151 -2.63 -11.42 12.56
C TRP A 151 -1.18 -11.04 12.81
N LYS A 152 -0.24 -11.81 12.26
CA LYS A 152 1.18 -11.57 12.48
C LYS A 152 1.70 -10.35 11.71
N VAL A 153 1.30 -10.18 10.46
CA VAL A 153 1.69 -9.03 9.64
C VAL A 153 1.17 -7.72 10.25
N TYR A 154 -0.11 -7.66 10.58
CA TYR A 154 -0.68 -6.44 11.19
C TYR A 154 -0.32 -6.27 12.66
N GLY A 155 -0.02 -7.34 13.38
CA GLY A 155 0.58 -7.26 14.70
C GLY A 155 1.99 -6.66 14.65
N GLY A 156 2.79 -7.08 13.67
CA GLY A 156 4.10 -6.50 13.42
C GLY A 156 4.02 -5.05 12.92
N LEU A 157 3.05 -4.74 12.06
CA LEU A 157 2.76 -3.35 11.67
C LEU A 157 2.49 -2.48 12.91
N ALA A 158 1.63 -2.93 13.82
CA ALA A 158 1.32 -2.16 15.03
C ALA A 158 2.56 -1.86 15.85
N LYS A 159 3.41 -2.87 16.07
CA LYS A 159 4.67 -2.69 16.80
C LYS A 159 5.60 -1.69 16.11
N LEU A 160 5.73 -1.77 14.79
CA LEU A 160 6.51 -0.82 13.99
C LEU A 160 5.95 0.60 14.10
N LEU A 161 4.62 0.75 13.99
CA LEU A 161 3.96 2.06 14.10
C LEU A 161 4.16 2.69 15.49
N ILE A 162 4.09 1.89 16.55
CA ILE A 162 4.33 2.38 17.91
C ILE A 162 5.80 2.76 18.10
N HIS A 163 6.72 1.87 17.71
CA HIS A 163 8.15 2.03 17.97
C HIS A 163 8.77 3.14 17.12
N ASP A 164 8.59 3.09 15.81
CA ASP A 164 9.28 3.98 14.86
C ASP A 164 8.47 5.25 14.54
N HIS A 165 7.12 5.15 14.54
CA HIS A 165 6.24 6.25 14.16
C HIS A 165 5.50 6.88 15.35
N HIS A 166 5.76 6.40 16.57
CA HIS A 166 5.18 6.91 17.82
C HIS A 166 3.65 6.96 17.84
N PHE A 167 3.00 5.99 17.19
CA PHE A 167 1.55 5.85 17.24
C PHE A 167 1.10 5.47 18.66
N ASP A 168 0.06 6.13 19.13
CA ASP A 168 -0.62 5.70 20.36
C ASP A 168 -1.57 4.52 20.13
N GLY A 169 -2.10 3.96 21.21
CA GLY A 169 -2.99 2.82 21.13
C GLY A 169 -4.29 3.08 20.38
N LYS A 170 -4.80 4.33 20.36
CA LYS A 170 -6.01 4.71 19.60
C LYS A 170 -5.74 4.74 18.12
N GLN A 171 -4.60 5.28 17.71
CA GLN A 171 -4.18 5.30 16.31
C GLN A 171 -3.97 3.89 15.75
N VAL A 172 -3.35 3.00 16.54
CA VAL A 172 -3.18 1.59 16.16
C VAL A 172 -4.54 0.89 16.05
N THR A 173 -5.44 1.12 17.03
CA THR A 173 -6.81 0.59 16.99
C THR A 173 -7.52 0.98 15.70
N GLU A 174 -7.42 2.25 15.31
CA GLU A 174 -8.02 2.72 14.08
C GLU A 174 -7.43 2.04 12.84
N VAL A 175 -6.09 1.96 12.75
CA VAL A 175 -5.42 1.27 11.64
C VAL A 175 -5.90 -0.19 11.55
N TRP A 176 -5.98 -0.92 12.65
CA TRP A 176 -6.46 -2.30 12.65
C TRP A 176 -7.91 -2.42 12.17
N ASN A 177 -8.82 -1.56 12.68
CA ASN A 177 -10.24 -1.61 12.32
C ASN A 177 -10.47 -1.36 10.83
N ILE A 178 -9.70 -0.43 10.22
CA ILE A 178 -9.82 -0.14 8.79
C ILE A 178 -8.96 -1.05 7.90
N SER A 179 -8.03 -1.81 8.47
CA SER A 179 -7.16 -2.72 7.72
C SER A 179 -7.57 -4.20 7.82
N ASN A 180 -8.71 -4.48 8.48
CA ASN A 180 -9.17 -5.86 8.62
C ASN A 180 -9.57 -6.46 7.25
N GLY A 181 -8.69 -7.30 6.69
CA GLY A 181 -8.83 -7.93 5.39
C GLY A 181 -9.41 -9.36 5.45
N CYS A 182 -10.13 -9.70 6.52
CA CYS A 182 -10.72 -11.05 6.68
C CYS A 182 -12.02 -11.27 5.90
N GLY A 183 -12.51 -10.26 5.20
CA GLY A 183 -13.79 -10.27 4.48
C GLY A 183 -14.89 -9.56 5.26
N GLY A 184 -16.14 -9.72 4.82
CA GLY A 184 -17.32 -9.18 5.48
C GLY A 184 -17.86 -10.14 6.56
N THR A 185 -18.48 -9.59 7.57
CA THR A 185 -19.44 -10.27 8.45
C THR A 185 -20.67 -9.40 8.52
#